data_93516215bfb3c7b2cf168deeef1070c8
#
_entry.id   93516215bfb3c7b2cf168deeef1070c8
#
_cell.length_a   1.000
_cell.length_b   1.000
_cell.length_c   1.000
_cell.angle_alpha   90.00
_cell.angle_beta   90.00
_cell.angle_gamma   90.00
#
_symmetry.space_group_name_H-M   'P 1'
#
loop_
_entity.id
_entity.type
_entity.pdbx_description
1 polymer ?
#
loop_
_entity_poly.entity_id
_entity_poly.type
_entity_poly.pdbx_seq_one_letter_code
_entity_poly.pdbx_strand_id
1 'polypeptide(L)'
;MANQISKFKMYVDLLDEVYKTSSVTAVLDGAPELAQQGANADELVIPKIDMDGLADYDRSAGYTMGSVELTNETVKCNFDRGRKFLVDADDDASTAGVAFGKLSAEFERTKVIPELDAFRFANYCKKAGANVATSTITDGASAIKAIAKAYDTMTDNEVPEDGRILFVSPTVHGMIRDLDTTKSKEILEQFALVQKVPASRFFTAIEMNDGKTGGQEKGGYKKTATGKALDFLIVEPSAVIQYQKRNVNKAIPPEDNKDADGWQFNFREIGIADVYNNKANGIAGACK
;
A
#
# COMPACT_ATOMS: atom_id res chain seq x y z
N MET A 1 -39.82 0.66 -9.15
CA MET A 1 -38.55 0.33 -9.80
C MET A 1 -37.57 1.50 -9.87
N ALA A 2 -37.97 2.77 -10.06
CA ALA A 2 -37.01 3.91 -10.13
C ALA A 2 -36.26 4.19 -8.82
N ASN A 3 -36.82 3.88 -7.64
CA ASN A 3 -36.17 4.15 -6.35
C ASN A 3 -35.06 3.16 -5.95
N GLN A 4 -35.05 1.96 -6.52
CA GLN A 4 -34.03 0.96 -6.22
C GLN A 4 -32.69 1.29 -6.88
N ILE A 5 -32.72 1.74 -8.14
CA ILE A 5 -31.49 2.09 -8.89
C ILE A 5 -30.78 3.30 -8.25
N SER A 6 -31.51 4.29 -7.73
CA SER A 6 -30.92 5.45 -7.06
C SER A 6 -30.30 5.10 -5.70
N LYS A 7 -30.86 4.14 -4.95
CA LYS A 7 -30.26 3.65 -3.70
C LYS A 7 -28.92 2.94 -3.95
N PHE A 8 -28.84 2.08 -4.95
CA PHE A 8 -27.59 1.39 -5.30
C PHE A 8 -26.45 2.34 -5.69
N LYS A 9 -26.76 3.37 -6.48
CA LYS A 9 -25.76 4.40 -6.82
C LYS A 9 -25.21 5.10 -5.57
N MET A 10 -26.07 5.47 -4.63
CA MET A 10 -25.65 6.11 -3.39
C MET A 10 -24.74 5.22 -2.53
N TYR A 11 -24.99 3.90 -2.46
CA TYR A 11 -24.14 2.98 -1.71
C TYR A 11 -22.76 2.80 -2.32
N VAL A 12 -22.66 2.69 -3.64
CA VAL A 12 -21.37 2.54 -4.32
C VAL A 12 -20.52 3.79 -4.13
N ASP A 13 -21.10 4.96 -4.26
CA ASP A 13 -20.40 6.24 -4.07
C ASP A 13 -19.91 6.41 -2.61
N LEU A 14 -20.72 6.05 -1.63
CA LEU A 14 -20.37 6.12 -0.21
C LEU A 14 -19.24 5.14 0.16
N LEU A 15 -19.26 3.93 -0.39
CA LEU A 15 -18.22 2.94 -0.17
C LEU A 15 -16.87 3.39 -0.73
N ASP A 16 -16.84 3.95 -1.94
CA ASP A 16 -15.62 4.45 -2.56
C ASP A 16 -15.01 5.63 -1.76
N GLU A 17 -15.85 6.52 -1.24
CA GLU A 17 -15.41 7.65 -0.42
C GLU A 17 -14.79 7.20 0.91
N VAL A 18 -15.40 6.26 1.62
CA VAL A 18 -14.87 5.70 2.88
C VAL A 18 -13.52 5.02 2.65
N TYR A 19 -13.36 4.28 1.55
CA TYR A 19 -12.11 3.62 1.22
C TYR A 19 -10.96 4.60 1.04
N LYS A 20 -11.12 5.66 0.27
CA LYS A 20 -10.07 6.65 -0.02
C LYS A 20 -9.59 7.43 1.21
N THR A 21 -10.48 7.72 2.15
CA THR A 21 -10.14 8.54 3.32
C THR A 21 -9.48 7.76 4.47
N SER A 22 -9.60 6.43 4.51
CA SER A 22 -9.18 5.62 5.65
C SER A 22 -7.87 4.86 5.44
N SER A 23 -7.38 4.72 4.20
CA SER A 23 -6.09 4.06 3.91
C SER A 23 -4.93 4.99 4.21
N VAL A 24 -3.98 4.56 5.03
CA VAL A 24 -2.77 5.32 5.34
C VAL A 24 -1.77 5.32 4.19
N THR A 25 -1.86 4.35 3.29
CA THR A 25 -1.01 4.23 2.09
C THR A 25 -1.60 4.91 0.86
N ALA A 26 -2.82 5.46 0.93
CA ALA A 26 -3.47 6.15 -0.19
C ALA A 26 -2.66 7.36 -0.72
N VAL A 27 -1.85 7.98 0.13
CA VAL A 27 -0.93 9.07 -0.25
C VAL A 27 0.13 8.65 -1.28
N LEU A 28 0.37 7.35 -1.41
CA LEU A 28 1.31 6.77 -2.37
C LEU A 28 0.63 6.32 -3.68
N ASP A 29 -0.69 6.50 -3.83
CA ASP A 29 -1.39 6.13 -5.06
C ASP A 29 -0.87 6.97 -6.24
N GLY A 30 -0.21 6.29 -7.19
CA GLY A 30 0.30 6.90 -8.40
C GLY A 30 -0.78 7.14 -9.45
N ALA A 31 -0.54 8.09 -10.37
CA ALA A 31 -1.44 8.31 -11.49
C ALA A 31 -1.37 7.11 -12.47
N PRO A 32 -2.51 6.49 -12.79
CA PRO A 32 -2.57 5.32 -13.67
C PRO A 32 -2.09 5.63 -15.11
N GLU A 33 -2.05 6.89 -15.48
CA GLU A 33 -1.67 7.39 -16.81
C GLU A 33 -0.19 7.17 -17.15
N LEU A 34 0.67 7.00 -16.15
CA LEU A 34 2.11 6.76 -16.33
C LEU A 34 2.46 5.30 -16.60
N ALA A 35 1.51 4.40 -16.44
CA ALA A 35 1.72 2.97 -16.63
C ALA A 35 1.18 2.54 -18.00
N GLN A 36 2.07 2.13 -18.90
CA GLN A 36 1.66 1.50 -20.17
C GLN A 36 1.11 0.10 -19.85
N GLN A 37 -0.07 -0.21 -20.40
CA GLN A 37 -0.62 -1.56 -20.30
C GLN A 37 0.29 -2.53 -21.07
N GLY A 38 0.68 -3.62 -20.41
CA GLY A 38 1.41 -4.71 -21.05
C GLY A 38 0.56 -5.49 -22.07
N ALA A 39 1.18 -6.47 -22.71
CA ALA A 39 0.52 -7.37 -23.64
C ALA A 39 -0.69 -8.12 -23.04
N ASN A 40 -0.65 -8.34 -21.72
CA ASN A 40 -1.74 -8.93 -20.94
C ASN A 40 -2.42 -7.85 -20.08
N ALA A 41 -3.74 -7.98 -19.91
CA ALA A 41 -4.54 -7.02 -19.16
C ALA A 41 -4.13 -6.85 -17.67
N ASP A 42 -3.32 -7.75 -17.12
CA ASP A 42 -2.88 -7.79 -15.72
C ASP A 42 -1.40 -7.42 -15.52
N GLU A 43 -0.76 -6.83 -16.52
CA GLU A 43 0.66 -6.47 -16.48
C GLU A 43 0.86 -5.00 -16.78
N LEU A 44 1.79 -4.36 -16.04
CA LEU A 44 2.34 -3.05 -16.35
C LEU A 44 3.75 -3.24 -16.90
N VAL A 45 4.02 -2.63 -18.05
CA VAL A 45 5.35 -2.61 -18.65
C VAL A 45 5.99 -1.25 -18.41
N ILE A 46 7.14 -1.25 -17.76
CA ILE A 46 7.87 -0.05 -17.38
C ILE A 46 9.20 -0.07 -18.15
N PRO A 47 9.42 0.87 -19.09
CA PRO A 47 10.68 0.96 -19.80
C PRO A 47 11.79 1.43 -18.86
N LYS A 48 12.96 0.79 -18.95
CA LYS A 48 14.19 1.13 -18.25
C LYS A 48 15.26 1.42 -19.25
N ILE A 49 15.97 2.52 -19.05
CA ILE A 49 17.12 2.90 -19.86
C ILE A 49 18.37 2.76 -18.99
N ASP A 50 19.36 2.08 -19.51
CA ASP A 50 20.72 2.05 -18.98
C ASP A 50 21.69 2.58 -20.03
N MET A 51 22.73 3.29 -19.62
CA MET A 51 23.68 3.91 -20.53
C MET A 51 25.06 4.01 -19.89
N ASP A 52 26.09 3.97 -20.74
CA ASP A 52 27.44 4.16 -20.30
C ASP A 52 27.69 5.58 -19.82
N GLY A 53 28.61 5.73 -18.84
CA GLY A 53 29.04 7.02 -18.33
C GLY A 53 29.93 7.78 -19.31
N LEU A 54 30.41 8.95 -18.86
CA LEU A 54 31.38 9.74 -19.63
C LEU A 54 32.70 9.00 -19.77
N ALA A 55 33.30 9.11 -20.94
CA ALA A 55 34.64 8.63 -21.23
C ALA A 55 35.57 9.80 -21.60
N ASP A 56 36.86 9.57 -21.53
CA ASP A 56 37.84 10.59 -21.90
C ASP A 56 37.71 10.95 -23.40
N TYR A 57 37.77 12.24 -23.66
CA TYR A 57 37.81 12.77 -25.03
C TYR A 57 39.23 12.89 -25.53
N ASP A 58 39.57 12.24 -26.63
CA ASP A 58 40.83 12.38 -27.30
C ASP A 58 40.70 13.37 -28.48
N ARG A 59 41.61 14.36 -28.52
CA ARG A 59 41.62 15.38 -29.60
C ARG A 59 41.87 14.80 -31.00
N SER A 60 42.55 13.66 -31.07
CA SER A 60 42.90 13.00 -32.33
C SER A 60 41.91 11.94 -32.73
N ALA A 61 41.36 11.17 -31.80
CA ALA A 61 40.41 10.07 -32.01
C ALA A 61 38.95 10.48 -31.86
N GLY A 62 38.65 11.61 -31.21
CA GLY A 62 37.30 12.11 -30.97
C GLY A 62 36.61 11.47 -29.78
N TYR A 63 35.31 11.29 -29.87
CA TYR A 63 34.45 10.70 -28.82
C TYR A 63 34.54 9.17 -28.82
N THR A 64 34.61 8.61 -27.61
CA THR A 64 34.44 7.16 -27.40
C THR A 64 32.97 6.78 -27.57
N MET A 65 32.70 5.69 -28.32
CA MET A 65 31.33 5.17 -28.49
C MET A 65 30.81 4.61 -27.16
N GLY A 66 29.68 5.09 -26.72
CA GLY A 66 28.92 4.54 -25.59
C GLY A 66 27.78 3.64 -26.03
N SER A 67 27.28 2.81 -25.14
CA SER A 67 26.13 1.94 -25.32
C SER A 67 24.91 2.50 -24.59
N VAL A 68 23.74 2.32 -25.18
CA VAL A 68 22.43 2.57 -24.56
C VAL A 68 21.61 1.31 -24.65
N GLU A 69 21.15 0.80 -23.52
CA GLU A 69 20.29 -0.37 -23.44
C GLU A 69 18.89 0.02 -22.95
N LEU A 70 17.87 -0.33 -23.72
CA LEU A 70 16.47 -0.16 -23.34
C LEU A 70 15.89 -1.53 -22.99
N THR A 71 15.58 -1.72 -21.73
CA THR A 71 14.94 -2.93 -21.21
C THR A 71 13.55 -2.62 -20.65
N ASN A 72 12.69 -3.63 -20.58
CA ASN A 72 11.36 -3.49 -20.02
C ASN A 72 11.24 -4.29 -18.71
N GLU A 73 10.82 -3.63 -17.65
CA GLU A 73 10.41 -4.28 -16.41
C GLU A 73 8.90 -4.54 -16.47
N THR A 74 8.50 -5.81 -16.31
CA THR A 74 7.08 -6.18 -16.27
C THR A 74 6.64 -6.43 -14.83
N VAL A 75 5.70 -5.65 -14.34
CA VAL A 75 5.10 -5.79 -13.01
C VAL A 75 3.69 -6.34 -13.15
N LYS A 76 3.42 -7.49 -12.51
CA LYS A 76 2.10 -8.14 -12.54
C LYS A 76 1.24 -7.68 -11.39
N CYS A 77 -0.08 -7.67 -11.61
CA CYS A 77 -1.04 -7.49 -10.51
C CYS A 77 -0.80 -8.56 -9.44
N ASN A 78 -0.44 -8.13 -8.25
CA ASN A 78 -0.06 -9.00 -7.13
C ASN A 78 -1.09 -9.00 -5.99
N PHE A 79 -2.16 -8.21 -6.12
CA PHE A 79 -3.29 -8.18 -5.22
C PHE A 79 -4.57 -8.45 -6.02
N ASP A 80 -5.26 -9.55 -5.74
CA ASP A 80 -6.59 -9.90 -6.29
C ASP A 80 -7.37 -10.60 -5.20
N ARG A 81 -8.22 -9.83 -4.51
CA ARG A 81 -8.95 -10.29 -3.34
C ARG A 81 -10.42 -9.92 -3.44
N GLY A 82 -11.27 -10.83 -3.00
CA GLY A 82 -12.71 -10.59 -3.01
C GLY A 82 -13.45 -11.43 -1.98
N ARG A 83 -14.65 -11.00 -1.65
CA ARG A 83 -15.57 -11.70 -0.75
C ARG A 83 -17.01 -11.54 -1.23
N LYS A 84 -17.80 -12.58 -1.03
CA LYS A 84 -19.24 -12.59 -1.25
C LYS A 84 -19.93 -12.67 0.12
N PHE A 85 -20.92 -11.83 0.33
CA PHE A 85 -21.82 -11.89 1.48
C PHE A 85 -23.25 -12.06 0.99
N LEU A 86 -24.04 -12.83 1.73
CA LEU A 86 -25.47 -13.01 1.51
C LEU A 86 -26.18 -12.58 2.79
N VAL A 87 -27.19 -11.76 2.64
CA VAL A 87 -28.11 -11.35 3.71
C VAL A 87 -29.51 -11.74 3.28
N ASP A 88 -30.17 -12.58 4.06
CA ASP A 88 -31.50 -13.03 3.79
C ASP A 88 -32.49 -11.86 3.71
N ALA A 89 -33.48 -11.94 2.84
CA ALA A 89 -34.46 -10.87 2.62
C ALA A 89 -35.31 -10.59 3.86
N ASP A 90 -35.65 -11.63 4.61
CA ASP A 90 -36.46 -11.51 5.84
C ASP A 90 -35.60 -10.85 6.98
N ASP A 91 -34.31 -11.19 7.06
CA ASP A 91 -33.42 -10.59 8.02
C ASP A 91 -33.20 -9.11 7.72
N ASP A 92 -33.04 -8.74 6.46
CA ASP A 92 -32.88 -7.34 6.04
C ASP A 92 -34.18 -6.55 6.27
N ALA A 93 -35.32 -7.11 5.95
CA ALA A 93 -36.61 -6.48 6.21
C ALA A 93 -36.88 -6.29 7.70
N SER A 94 -36.53 -7.28 8.54
CA SER A 94 -36.68 -7.19 10.00
C SER A 94 -35.78 -6.14 10.64
N THR A 95 -34.64 -5.84 10.04
CA THR A 95 -33.68 -4.81 10.47
C THR A 95 -33.87 -3.46 9.77
N ALA A 96 -34.93 -3.29 8.98
CA ALA A 96 -35.25 -2.09 8.20
C ALA A 96 -34.13 -1.68 7.21
N GLY A 97 -33.45 -2.65 6.60
CA GLY A 97 -32.37 -2.42 5.64
C GLY A 97 -31.03 -2.00 6.27
N VAL A 98 -30.96 -1.99 7.60
CA VAL A 98 -29.72 -1.59 8.33
C VAL A 98 -28.64 -2.67 8.21
N ALA A 99 -29.05 -3.96 8.17
CA ALA A 99 -28.10 -5.07 8.08
C ALA A 99 -27.24 -4.98 6.82
N PHE A 100 -27.84 -4.78 5.66
CA PHE A 100 -27.14 -4.65 4.40
C PHE A 100 -26.37 -3.33 4.28
N GLY A 101 -27.00 -2.19 4.63
CA GLY A 101 -26.37 -0.88 4.49
C GLY A 101 -25.14 -0.70 5.37
N LYS A 102 -25.15 -1.23 6.59
CA LYS A 102 -23.98 -1.21 7.49
C LYS A 102 -22.92 -2.24 7.10
N LEU A 103 -23.31 -3.39 6.56
CA LEU A 103 -22.40 -4.47 6.21
C LEU A 103 -21.31 -4.02 5.26
N SER A 104 -21.67 -3.37 4.16
CA SER A 104 -20.71 -2.99 3.13
C SER A 104 -19.70 -1.95 3.61
N ALA A 105 -20.17 -0.88 4.25
CA ALA A 105 -19.29 0.18 4.78
C ALA A 105 -18.37 -0.34 5.89
N GLU A 106 -18.90 -1.18 6.78
CA GLU A 106 -18.13 -1.75 7.90
C GLU A 106 -17.12 -2.79 7.39
N PHE A 107 -17.44 -3.55 6.37
CA PHE A 107 -16.53 -4.51 5.75
C PHE A 107 -15.31 -3.79 5.13
N GLU A 108 -15.51 -2.74 4.36
CA GLU A 108 -14.39 -1.98 3.79
C GLU A 108 -13.53 -1.37 4.89
N ARG A 109 -14.13 -0.66 5.82
CA ARG A 109 -13.43 0.03 6.89
C ARG A 109 -12.63 -0.93 7.78
N THR A 110 -13.20 -2.09 8.14
CA THR A 110 -12.62 -2.99 9.15
C THR A 110 -11.78 -4.13 8.57
N LYS A 111 -11.99 -4.51 7.33
CA LYS A 111 -11.34 -5.68 6.70
C LYS A 111 -10.49 -5.32 5.49
N VAL A 112 -11.05 -4.63 4.51
CA VAL A 112 -10.36 -4.37 3.24
C VAL A 112 -9.20 -3.41 3.43
N ILE A 113 -9.44 -2.24 4.01
CA ILE A 113 -8.42 -1.21 4.22
C ILE A 113 -7.23 -1.70 5.06
N PRO A 114 -7.42 -2.35 6.23
CA PRO A 114 -6.30 -2.88 6.99
C PRO A 114 -5.50 -3.95 6.26
N GLU A 115 -6.16 -4.81 5.49
CA GLU A 115 -5.52 -5.87 4.71
C GLU A 115 -4.68 -5.28 3.58
N LEU A 116 -5.21 -4.30 2.86
CA LEU A 116 -4.51 -3.63 1.77
C LEU A 116 -3.28 -2.86 2.25
N ASP A 117 -3.41 -2.07 3.33
CA ASP A 117 -2.28 -1.35 3.90
C ASP A 117 -1.18 -2.31 4.37
N ALA A 118 -1.55 -3.39 5.06
CA ALA A 118 -0.59 -4.38 5.53
C ALA A 118 0.12 -5.11 4.37
N PHE A 119 -0.62 -5.40 3.29
CA PHE A 119 -0.06 -6.00 2.08
C PHE A 119 0.95 -5.06 1.40
N ARG A 120 0.61 -3.79 1.25
CA ARG A 120 1.47 -2.76 0.67
C ARG A 120 2.77 -2.61 1.46
N PHE A 121 2.71 -2.42 2.78
CA PHE A 121 3.89 -2.31 3.62
C PHE A 121 4.79 -3.56 3.56
N ALA A 122 4.20 -4.75 3.59
CA ALA A 122 4.97 -5.99 3.50
C ALA A 122 5.72 -6.12 2.15
N ASN A 123 5.09 -5.73 1.03
CA ASN A 123 5.74 -5.75 -0.27
C ASN A 123 6.84 -4.69 -0.38
N TYR A 124 6.63 -3.50 0.14
CA TYR A 124 7.66 -2.47 0.17
C TYR A 124 8.89 -2.93 0.96
N CYS A 125 8.68 -3.50 2.15
CA CYS A 125 9.77 -4.04 2.96
C CYS A 125 10.49 -5.20 2.26
N LYS A 126 9.76 -6.08 1.58
CA LYS A 126 10.33 -7.20 0.83
C LYS A 126 11.28 -6.73 -0.27
N LYS A 127 10.91 -5.67 -0.99
CA LYS A 127 11.72 -5.09 -2.08
C LYS A 127 12.86 -4.23 -1.56
N ALA A 128 12.63 -3.46 -0.48
CA ALA A 128 13.67 -2.68 0.18
C ALA A 128 14.78 -3.56 0.79
N GLY A 129 14.46 -4.79 1.17
CA GLY A 129 15.44 -5.76 1.65
C GLY A 129 16.25 -5.26 2.85
N ALA A 130 17.58 -5.14 2.66
CA ALA A 130 18.51 -4.72 3.72
C ALA A 130 18.32 -3.27 4.20
N ASN A 131 17.61 -2.42 3.42
CA ASN A 131 17.34 -1.04 3.81
C ASN A 131 16.32 -0.94 4.95
N VAL A 132 15.62 -2.05 5.26
CA VAL A 132 14.78 -2.17 6.46
C VAL A 132 15.55 -2.98 7.50
N ALA A 133 16.28 -2.29 8.35
CA ALA A 133 17.18 -2.89 9.33
C ALA A 133 16.44 -3.28 10.62
N THR A 134 16.93 -4.32 11.30
CA THR A 134 16.50 -4.60 12.68
C THR A 134 17.16 -3.58 13.60
N SER A 135 16.37 -2.91 14.42
CA SER A 135 16.87 -1.95 15.39
C SER A 135 16.14 -2.08 16.73
N THR A 136 16.82 -1.73 17.81
CA THR A 136 16.21 -1.65 19.13
C THR A 136 15.94 -0.19 19.47
N ILE A 137 14.69 0.23 19.35
CA ILE A 137 14.23 1.56 19.73
C ILE A 137 13.60 1.47 21.12
N THR A 138 14.28 2.03 22.12
CA THR A 138 13.86 1.99 23.52
C THR A 138 13.31 3.31 24.02
N ASP A 139 13.75 4.41 23.40
CA ASP A 139 13.40 5.76 23.79
C ASP A 139 13.35 6.70 22.57
N GLY A 140 12.93 7.93 22.77
CA GLY A 140 12.83 8.92 21.71
C GLY A 140 14.19 9.32 21.10
N ALA A 141 15.26 9.30 21.89
CA ALA A 141 16.60 9.64 21.38
C ALA A 141 17.12 8.56 20.43
N SER A 142 16.90 7.29 20.75
CA SER A 142 17.23 6.17 19.84
C SER A 142 16.35 6.17 18.60
N ALA A 143 15.06 6.55 18.72
CA ALA A 143 14.16 6.71 17.60
C ALA A 143 14.65 7.79 16.60
N ILE A 144 15.00 8.97 17.11
CA ILE A 144 15.54 10.08 16.30
C ILE A 144 16.82 9.66 15.59
N LYS A 145 17.75 9.01 16.30
CA LYS A 145 19.00 8.53 15.68
C LYS A 145 18.76 7.50 14.58
N ALA A 146 17.80 6.59 14.80
CA ALA A 146 17.46 5.57 13.79
C ALA A 146 16.83 6.20 12.54
N ILE A 147 15.92 7.16 12.70
CA ILE A 147 15.27 7.88 11.60
C ILE A 147 16.32 8.72 10.85
N ALA A 148 17.16 9.49 11.56
CA ALA A 148 18.23 10.28 10.96
C ALA A 148 19.16 9.40 10.13
N LYS A 149 19.63 8.29 10.70
CA LYS A 149 20.50 7.35 9.98
C LYS A 149 19.85 6.78 8.71
N ALA A 150 18.56 6.43 8.77
CA ALA A 150 17.85 5.94 7.60
C ALA A 150 17.70 7.04 6.53
N TYR A 151 17.42 8.27 6.96
CA TYR A 151 17.31 9.44 6.09
C TYR A 151 18.65 9.74 5.40
N ASP A 152 19.75 9.79 6.16
CA ASP A 152 21.10 10.02 5.65
C ASP A 152 21.53 8.92 4.66
N THR A 153 21.22 7.64 4.97
CA THR A 153 21.49 6.52 4.05
C THR A 153 20.76 6.68 2.72
N MET A 154 19.53 7.18 2.72
CA MET A 154 18.80 7.47 1.47
C MET A 154 19.46 8.61 0.70
N THR A 155 19.94 9.65 1.38
CA THR A 155 20.66 10.78 0.77
C THR A 155 22.01 10.34 0.18
N ASP A 156 22.76 9.50 0.90
CA ASP A 156 24.02 8.90 0.42
C ASP A 156 23.80 8.03 -0.85
N ASN A 157 22.62 7.46 -1.01
CA ASN A 157 22.20 6.72 -2.21
C ASN A 157 21.54 7.61 -3.28
N GLU A 158 21.73 8.92 -3.21
CA GLU A 158 21.22 9.90 -4.19
C GLU A 158 19.69 9.90 -4.36
N VAL A 159 18.96 9.46 -3.34
CA VAL A 159 17.48 9.53 -3.34
C VAL A 159 17.06 11.00 -3.10
N PRO A 160 16.11 11.55 -3.88
CA PRO A 160 15.62 12.91 -3.68
C PRO A 160 15.14 13.13 -2.24
N GLU A 161 15.45 14.30 -1.67
CA GLU A 161 15.04 14.66 -0.31
C GLU A 161 13.60 15.17 -0.26
N ASP A 162 13.22 15.87 -1.31
CA ASP A 162 11.87 16.43 -1.43
C ASP A 162 10.81 15.34 -1.58
N GLY A 163 9.75 15.46 -0.79
CA GLY A 163 8.59 14.57 -0.91
C GLY A 163 8.66 13.28 -0.11
N ARG A 164 9.74 12.99 0.62
CA ARG A 164 9.84 11.80 1.47
C ARG A 164 8.73 11.77 2.52
N ILE A 165 8.11 10.60 2.68
CA ILE A 165 7.01 10.36 3.61
C ILE A 165 7.50 9.44 4.72
N LEU A 166 7.24 9.83 5.97
CA LEU A 166 7.54 9.01 7.14
C LEU A 166 6.27 8.30 7.62
N PHE A 167 6.24 6.99 7.51
CA PHE A 167 5.27 6.13 8.19
C PHE A 167 5.86 5.69 9.52
N VAL A 168 5.16 5.94 10.61
CA VAL A 168 5.67 5.68 11.96
C VAL A 168 4.65 5.01 12.85
N SER A 169 5.09 4.07 13.68
CA SER A 169 4.22 3.45 14.68
C SER A 169 3.80 4.47 15.74
N PRO A 170 2.58 4.40 16.29
CA PRO A 170 2.12 5.34 17.31
C PRO A 170 3.02 5.38 18.55
N THR A 171 3.61 4.23 18.90
CA THR A 171 4.55 4.11 20.04
C THR A 171 5.80 4.92 19.80
N VAL A 172 6.47 4.74 18.64
CA VAL A 172 7.70 5.48 18.30
C VAL A 172 7.42 6.97 18.14
N HIS A 173 6.31 7.33 17.50
CA HIS A 173 5.91 8.74 17.40
C HIS A 173 5.68 9.37 18.78
N GLY A 174 5.06 8.63 19.74
CA GLY A 174 4.89 9.08 21.11
C GLY A 174 6.24 9.34 21.81
N MET A 175 7.19 8.40 21.69
CA MET A 175 8.53 8.53 22.25
C MET A 175 9.28 9.77 21.71
N ILE A 176 9.13 10.07 20.41
CA ILE A 176 9.74 11.26 19.80
C ILE A 176 9.09 12.54 20.34
N ARG A 177 7.77 12.57 20.41
CA ARG A 177 7.02 13.73 20.91
C ARG A 177 7.34 14.02 22.37
N ASP A 178 7.49 12.97 23.20
CA ASP A 178 7.72 13.12 24.65
C ASP A 178 9.11 13.70 24.96
N LEU A 179 10.04 13.69 24.00
CA LEU A 179 11.32 14.40 24.12
C LEU A 179 11.17 15.91 24.09
N ASP A 180 10.21 16.44 23.35
CA ASP A 180 9.94 17.88 23.11
C ASP A 180 11.21 18.75 22.98
N THR A 181 12.14 18.29 22.15
CA THR A 181 13.42 19.00 21.89
C THR A 181 13.39 19.60 20.48
N THR A 182 14.29 20.59 20.24
CA THR A 182 14.50 21.14 18.91
C THR A 182 14.81 20.04 17.90
N LYS A 183 15.69 19.10 18.26
CA LYS A 183 16.05 17.95 17.40
C LYS A 183 14.88 17.07 17.03
N SER A 184 13.91 16.86 17.95
CA SER A 184 12.72 16.05 17.65
C SER A 184 11.80 16.74 16.64
N LYS A 185 11.76 18.06 16.65
CA LYS A 185 10.98 18.85 15.68
C LYS A 185 11.66 18.91 14.32
N GLU A 186 12.96 19.25 14.30
CA GLU A 186 13.77 19.33 13.08
C GLU A 186 13.71 18.03 12.27
N ILE A 187 13.80 16.84 12.92
CA ILE A 187 13.79 15.58 12.18
C ILE A 187 12.44 15.27 11.56
N LEU A 188 11.34 15.66 12.22
CA LEU A 188 10.00 15.45 11.69
C LEU A 188 9.64 16.47 10.58
N GLU A 189 10.20 17.68 10.64
CA GLU A 189 10.00 18.74 9.66
C GLU A 189 10.70 18.46 8.31
N GLN A 190 11.69 17.55 8.29
CA GLN A 190 12.36 17.12 7.05
C GLN A 190 11.46 16.31 6.13
N PHE A 191 10.36 15.76 6.64
CA PHE A 191 9.43 14.95 5.86
C PHE A 191 8.28 15.78 5.32
N ALA A 192 7.91 15.54 4.07
CA ALA A 192 6.73 16.17 3.46
C ALA A 192 5.43 15.76 4.20
N LEU A 193 5.40 14.54 4.72
CA LEU A 193 4.27 14.03 5.50
C LEU A 193 4.76 13.03 6.55
N VAL A 194 4.21 13.13 7.76
CA VAL A 194 4.38 12.15 8.84
C VAL A 194 3.05 11.45 9.10
N GLN A 195 2.98 10.17 8.76
CA GLN A 195 1.75 9.38 8.86
C GLN A 195 1.86 8.32 9.96
N LYS A 196 0.92 8.32 10.92
CA LYS A 196 0.85 7.29 11.95
C LYS A 196 0.17 6.04 11.40
N VAL A 197 0.81 4.89 11.58
CA VAL A 197 0.29 3.59 11.10
C VAL A 197 -0.08 2.71 12.28
N PRO A 198 -1.32 2.21 12.37
CA PRO A 198 -1.69 1.25 13.41
C PRO A 198 -0.79 0.01 13.40
N ALA A 199 -0.35 -0.43 14.59
CA ALA A 199 0.58 -1.55 14.72
C ALA A 199 0.05 -2.86 14.10
N SER A 200 -1.28 -3.03 14.01
CA SER A 200 -1.94 -4.18 13.40
C SER A 200 -1.72 -4.30 11.87
N ARG A 201 -1.32 -3.21 11.20
CA ARG A 201 -1.11 -3.15 9.75
C ARG A 201 0.37 -3.02 9.38
N PHE A 202 1.27 -2.87 10.35
CA PHE A 202 2.63 -2.41 10.14
C PHE A 202 3.64 -3.53 10.38
N PHE A 203 3.82 -4.39 9.36
CA PHE A 203 4.68 -5.57 9.41
C PHE A 203 5.59 -5.66 8.19
N THR A 204 6.78 -6.25 8.37
CA THR A 204 7.72 -6.49 7.27
C THR A 204 7.31 -7.65 6.36
N ALA A 205 6.55 -8.61 6.88
CA ALA A 205 6.05 -9.74 6.11
C ALA A 205 4.74 -10.28 6.69
N ILE A 206 3.79 -10.54 5.82
CA ILE A 206 2.47 -11.10 6.14
C ILE A 206 2.15 -12.30 5.26
N GLU A 207 1.25 -13.13 5.73
CA GLU A 207 0.60 -14.20 4.98
C GLU A 207 -0.87 -13.85 4.80
N MET A 208 -1.36 -13.94 3.57
CA MET A 208 -2.74 -13.69 3.22
C MET A 208 -3.53 -14.99 3.37
N ASN A 209 -4.58 -14.98 4.18
CA ASN A 209 -5.45 -16.14 4.33
C ASN A 209 -6.35 -16.28 3.08
N ASP A 210 -6.47 -17.50 2.56
CA ASP A 210 -7.19 -17.77 1.30
C ASP A 210 -8.73 -17.79 1.46
N GLY A 211 -9.22 -17.83 2.69
CA GLY A 211 -10.65 -17.91 3.01
C GLY A 211 -11.31 -19.27 2.74
N LYS A 212 -10.49 -20.33 2.50
CA LYS A 212 -10.97 -21.68 2.15
C LYS A 212 -10.31 -22.77 2.99
N THR A 213 -9.01 -22.66 3.23
CA THR A 213 -8.24 -23.64 4.02
C THR A 213 -8.68 -23.62 5.48
N GLY A 214 -8.70 -24.81 6.12
CA GLY A 214 -9.03 -24.95 7.54
C GLY A 214 -8.21 -24.03 8.43
N GLY A 215 -8.88 -23.22 9.25
CA GLY A 215 -8.29 -22.17 10.07
C GLY A 215 -8.05 -20.83 9.36
N GLN A 216 -8.33 -20.73 8.06
CA GLN A 216 -8.25 -19.49 7.27
C GLN A 216 -9.59 -19.02 6.70
N GLU A 217 -10.72 -19.65 7.07
CA GLU A 217 -12.05 -19.43 6.49
C GLU A 217 -12.53 -17.96 6.65
N LYS A 218 -12.06 -17.29 7.70
CA LYS A 218 -12.38 -15.87 7.94
C LYS A 218 -11.68 -14.92 6.96
N GLY A 219 -10.71 -15.41 6.17
CA GLY A 219 -9.88 -14.57 5.32
C GLY A 219 -8.97 -13.62 6.12
N GLY A 220 -8.67 -12.45 5.56
CA GLY A 220 -7.78 -11.49 6.19
C GLY A 220 -6.30 -11.88 6.04
N TYR A 221 -5.48 -11.39 6.95
CA TYR A 221 -4.03 -11.63 6.94
C TYR A 221 -3.50 -11.91 8.35
N LYS A 222 -2.33 -12.48 8.41
CA LYS A 222 -1.56 -12.66 9.66
C LYS A 222 -0.08 -12.36 9.41
N LYS A 223 0.62 -11.94 10.46
CA LYS A 223 2.07 -11.79 10.43
C LYS A 223 2.71 -13.16 10.25
N THR A 224 3.69 -13.29 9.33
CA THR A 224 4.45 -14.53 9.18
C THR A 224 5.36 -14.80 10.38
N ALA A 225 5.87 -16.02 10.51
CA ALA A 225 6.82 -16.36 11.57
C ALA A 225 8.12 -15.53 11.49
N THR A 226 8.56 -15.21 10.28
CA THR A 226 9.74 -14.36 10.01
C THR A 226 9.42 -12.88 9.95
N GLY A 227 8.15 -12.53 9.90
CA GLY A 227 7.70 -11.13 9.86
C GLY A 227 7.97 -10.43 11.18
N LYS A 228 8.39 -9.18 11.11
CA LYS A 228 8.66 -8.30 12.25
C LYS A 228 7.73 -7.11 12.24
N ALA A 229 7.45 -6.55 13.41
CA ALA A 229 6.73 -5.29 13.50
C ALA A 229 7.65 -4.14 13.07
N LEU A 230 7.13 -3.27 12.23
CA LEU A 230 7.83 -2.05 11.83
C LEU A 230 7.73 -0.99 12.91
N ASP A 231 8.81 -0.30 13.18
CA ASP A 231 8.88 0.88 14.02
C ASP A 231 8.62 2.14 13.19
N PHE A 232 9.30 2.26 12.05
CA PHE A 232 9.04 3.29 11.05
C PHE A 232 9.48 2.82 9.66
N LEU A 233 8.97 3.49 8.63
CA LEU A 233 9.34 3.31 7.23
C LEU A 233 9.34 4.67 6.54
N ILE A 234 10.45 5.04 5.91
CA ILE A 234 10.57 6.21 5.06
C ILE A 234 10.38 5.74 3.63
N VAL A 235 9.51 6.41 2.90
CA VAL A 235 9.20 6.10 1.50
C VAL A 235 9.32 7.36 0.66
N GLU A 236 10.09 7.29 -0.40
CA GLU A 236 10.08 8.27 -1.48
C GLU A 236 9.00 7.84 -2.49
N PRO A 237 7.95 8.68 -2.74
CA PRO A 237 6.78 8.28 -3.52
C PRO A 237 7.09 7.79 -4.94
N SER A 238 8.11 8.37 -5.62
CA SER A 238 8.47 7.95 -6.97
C SER A 238 9.15 6.57 -7.05
N ALA A 239 9.53 6.00 -5.89
CA ALA A 239 10.11 4.66 -5.82
C ALA A 239 9.05 3.56 -5.84
N VAL A 240 7.79 3.89 -5.54
CA VAL A 240 6.71 2.92 -5.36
C VAL A 240 5.86 2.80 -6.60
N ILE A 241 5.42 1.58 -6.87
CA ILE A 241 4.41 1.27 -7.90
C ILE A 241 3.15 0.88 -7.13
N GLN A 242 2.27 1.82 -6.92
CA GLN A 242 0.99 1.60 -6.24
C GLN A 242 -0.14 2.01 -7.18
N TYR A 243 -0.92 1.03 -7.60
CA TYR A 243 -1.98 1.24 -8.57
C TYR A 243 -3.16 0.31 -8.27
N GLN A 244 -4.35 0.88 -8.20
CA GLN A 244 -5.61 0.15 -8.11
C GLN A 244 -6.19 0.00 -9.52
N LYS A 245 -6.15 -1.23 -10.04
CA LYS A 245 -6.65 -1.52 -11.38
C LYS A 245 -8.16 -1.57 -11.44
N ARG A 246 -8.77 -2.22 -10.46
CA ARG A 246 -10.21 -2.44 -10.44
C ARG A 246 -10.72 -2.60 -9.01
N ASN A 247 -11.77 -1.88 -8.70
CA ASN A 247 -12.59 -2.09 -7.51
C ASN A 247 -14.02 -2.40 -7.96
N VAL A 248 -14.56 -3.52 -7.52
CA VAL A 248 -15.92 -3.96 -7.84
C VAL A 248 -16.70 -4.08 -6.55
N ASN A 249 -17.64 -3.18 -6.37
CA ASN A 249 -18.65 -3.22 -5.32
C ASN A 249 -20.00 -3.46 -5.98
N LYS A 250 -20.48 -4.70 -5.97
CA LYS A 250 -21.73 -5.06 -6.62
C LYS A 250 -22.73 -5.56 -5.58
N ALA A 251 -23.84 -4.85 -5.48
CA ALA A 251 -25.02 -5.28 -4.74
C ALA A 251 -26.03 -5.89 -5.71
N ILE A 252 -26.56 -7.06 -5.39
CA ILE A 252 -27.57 -7.77 -6.15
C ILE A 252 -28.81 -7.90 -5.26
N PRO A 253 -29.97 -7.36 -5.68
CA PRO A 253 -31.20 -7.47 -4.93
C PRO A 253 -31.76 -8.89 -4.95
N PRO A 254 -32.67 -9.25 -4.03
CA PRO A 254 -33.30 -10.59 -3.98
C PRO A 254 -33.91 -11.02 -5.30
N GLU A 255 -34.59 -10.11 -6.01
CA GLU A 255 -35.22 -10.35 -7.31
C GLU A 255 -34.26 -10.77 -8.43
N ASP A 256 -33.00 -10.35 -8.37
CA ASP A 256 -31.94 -10.67 -9.33
C ASP A 256 -30.99 -11.77 -8.82
N ASN A 257 -31.10 -12.17 -7.57
CA ASN A 257 -30.25 -13.16 -6.95
C ASN A 257 -30.73 -14.57 -7.27
N LYS A 258 -29.98 -15.30 -8.09
CA LYS A 258 -30.32 -16.67 -8.50
C LYS A 258 -29.89 -17.74 -7.49
N ASP A 259 -29.04 -17.37 -6.53
CA ASP A 259 -28.44 -18.33 -5.60
C ASP A 259 -29.28 -18.48 -4.32
N ALA A 260 -29.99 -17.43 -3.89
CA ALA A 260 -30.78 -17.42 -2.67
C ALA A 260 -31.76 -16.23 -2.64
N ASP A 261 -32.80 -16.33 -1.80
CA ASP A 261 -33.74 -15.23 -1.54
C ASP A 261 -33.12 -14.25 -0.53
N GLY A 262 -32.36 -13.28 -1.06
CA GLY A 262 -31.65 -12.32 -0.22
C GLY A 262 -30.73 -11.39 -0.99
N TRP A 263 -30.29 -10.36 -0.32
CA TRP A 263 -29.32 -9.41 -0.82
C TRP A 263 -27.95 -10.06 -0.92
N GLN A 264 -27.30 -9.95 -2.08
CA GLN A 264 -25.91 -10.40 -2.27
C GLN A 264 -24.99 -9.19 -2.46
N PHE A 265 -23.95 -9.12 -1.64
CA PHE A 265 -22.87 -8.14 -1.78
C PHE A 265 -21.59 -8.84 -2.25
N ASN A 266 -21.06 -8.41 -3.38
CA ASN A 266 -19.80 -8.90 -3.94
C ASN A 266 -18.76 -7.77 -3.93
N PHE A 267 -17.68 -8.01 -3.23
CA PHE A 267 -16.51 -7.14 -3.24
C PHE A 267 -15.34 -7.82 -3.95
N ARG A 268 -14.66 -7.12 -4.83
CA ARG A 268 -13.40 -7.57 -5.41
C ARG A 268 -12.50 -6.38 -5.72
N GLU A 269 -11.25 -6.49 -5.31
CA GLU A 269 -10.22 -5.51 -5.58
C GLU A 269 -9.01 -6.15 -6.26
N ILE A 270 -8.54 -5.51 -7.34
CA ILE A 270 -7.35 -5.90 -8.10
C ILE A 270 -6.41 -4.70 -8.14
N GLY A 271 -5.16 -4.92 -7.73
CA GLY A 271 -4.17 -3.86 -7.68
C GLY A 271 -2.73 -4.35 -7.76
N ILE A 272 -1.85 -3.37 -7.76
CA ILE A 272 -0.40 -3.55 -7.71
C ILE A 272 0.15 -2.78 -6.52
N ALA A 273 1.02 -3.42 -5.76
CA ALA A 273 1.87 -2.78 -4.77
C ALA A 273 3.28 -3.36 -4.90
N ASP A 274 4.16 -2.61 -5.52
CA ASP A 274 5.55 -3.01 -5.77
C ASP A 274 6.48 -1.79 -5.68
N VAL A 275 7.76 -1.99 -5.89
CA VAL A 275 8.80 -0.97 -5.89
C VAL A 275 9.64 -1.14 -7.15
N TYR A 276 9.98 -0.04 -7.80
CA TYR A 276 10.89 -0.07 -8.95
C TYR A 276 12.23 -0.68 -8.56
N ASN A 277 12.71 -1.67 -9.32
CA ASN A 277 13.95 -2.38 -8.99
C ASN A 277 15.16 -1.42 -8.86
N ASN A 278 15.23 -0.39 -9.71
CA ASN A 278 16.31 0.60 -9.67
C ASN A 278 16.15 1.64 -8.56
N LYS A 279 15.00 1.69 -7.89
CA LYS A 279 14.69 2.67 -6.85
C LYS A 279 14.43 2.03 -5.48
N ALA A 280 14.90 0.80 -5.27
CA ALA A 280 14.74 0.11 -3.99
C ALA A 280 15.35 0.89 -2.80
N ASN A 281 16.37 1.71 -3.06
CA ASN A 281 16.99 2.62 -2.08
C ASN A 281 16.07 3.78 -1.66
N GLY A 282 14.98 4.04 -2.40
CA GLY A 282 13.95 5.02 -2.03
C GLY A 282 13.07 4.57 -0.86
N ILE A 283 13.36 3.42 -0.26
CA ILE A 283 12.68 2.93 0.93
C ILE A 283 13.72 2.55 1.97
N ALA A 284 13.59 3.10 3.18
CA ALA A 284 14.43 2.77 4.33
C ALA A 284 13.59 2.71 5.61
N GLY A 285 13.98 1.89 6.56
CA GLY A 285 13.20 1.77 7.78
C GLY A 285 13.84 0.92 8.86
N ALA A 286 13.08 0.76 9.95
CA ALA A 286 13.49 -0.09 11.06
C ALA A 286 12.35 -0.99 11.53
N CYS A 287 12.71 -2.18 11.98
CA CYS A 287 11.82 -3.17 12.55
C CYS A 287 12.39 -3.78 13.84
N LYS A 288 11.50 -4.32 14.67
CA LYS A 288 11.87 -4.97 15.95
C LYS A 288 12.59 -6.28 15.76
#